data_21439f8810f08ae90e724c6fd64226d9
#
_entry.id   21439f8810f08ae90e724c6fd64226d9
#
_cell.length_a   1.000
_cell.length_b   1.000
_cell.length_c   1.000
_cell.angle_alpha   90.00
_cell.angle_beta   90.00
_cell.angle_gamma   90.00
#
_symmetry.space_group_name_H-M   'P 1'
#
loop_
_entity.id
_entity.type
_entity.pdbx_description
1 polymer ?
#
loop_
_entity_poly.entity_id
_entity_poly.type
_entity_poly.pdbx_seq_one_letter_code
_entity_poly.pdbx_strand_id
1 'polypeptide(L)'
;AIDIMPMKEIKNVNFFQIDLKDVHKINLNKVSIVLSDIAPNISGVSLIDSENMKSLLEIEISIVDKFLKIGGKYLCKCFEGDSMIFLKNELKNRFRKIKRIKPDASRSTSKECYILGIDKI
;
A
#
# COMPACT_ATOMS: atom_id res chain seq x y z
N ALA A 1 5.57 12.49 -0.41
CA ALA A 1 4.27 12.06 0.14
C ALA A 1 3.15 12.36 -0.85
N ILE A 2 2.12 11.54 -0.86
CA ILE A 2 0.98 11.65 -1.78
C ILE A 2 -0.31 11.46 -0.98
N ASP A 3 -1.26 12.37 -1.16
CA ASP A 3 -2.59 12.28 -0.57
C ASP A 3 -3.57 13.13 -1.40
N ILE A 4 -4.84 12.76 -1.41
CA ILE A 4 -5.90 13.60 -1.99
C ILE A 4 -6.26 14.76 -1.07
N MET A 5 -6.01 14.62 0.23
CA MET A 5 -6.25 15.66 1.23
C MET A 5 -5.03 16.57 1.36
N PRO A 6 -5.22 17.85 1.71
CA PRO A 6 -4.10 18.74 1.97
C PRO A 6 -3.34 18.31 3.24
N MET A 7 -2.07 18.59 3.27
CA MET A 7 -1.17 18.25 4.35
C MET A 7 -0.30 19.45 4.68
N LYS A 8 0.04 19.64 5.96
CA LYS A 8 1.00 20.67 6.38
C LYS A 8 2.38 20.36 5.80
N GLU A 9 3.10 21.42 5.44
CA GLU A 9 4.47 21.31 4.97
C GLU A 9 5.35 20.64 6.02
N ILE A 10 6.15 19.67 5.56
CA ILE A 10 7.13 18.96 6.38
C ILE A 10 8.50 19.14 5.72
N LYS A 11 9.51 19.53 6.52
CA LYS A 11 10.87 19.73 6.04
C LYS A 11 11.41 18.45 5.37
N ASN A 12 12.01 18.62 4.20
CA ASN A 12 12.60 17.54 3.39
C ASN A 12 11.57 16.54 2.84
N VAL A 13 10.28 16.88 2.83
CA VAL A 13 9.22 16.08 2.23
C VAL A 13 8.62 16.84 1.05
N ASN A 14 8.64 16.22 -0.13
CA ASN A 14 7.87 16.70 -1.28
C ASN A 14 6.47 16.14 -1.19
N PHE A 15 5.46 17.00 -1.25
CA PHE A 15 4.06 16.59 -1.17
C PHE A 15 3.34 16.87 -2.49
N PHE A 16 2.61 15.84 -2.96
CA PHE A 16 1.75 15.94 -4.13
C PHE A 16 0.30 15.70 -3.72
N GLN A 17 -0.54 16.70 -3.85
CA GLN A 17 -1.97 16.58 -3.58
C GLN A 17 -2.68 16.08 -4.83
N ILE A 18 -2.74 14.77 -4.98
CA ILE A 18 -3.34 14.10 -6.15
C ILE A 18 -4.03 12.81 -5.75
N ASP A 19 -4.91 12.35 -6.61
CA ASP A 19 -5.50 11.02 -6.49
C ASP A 19 -4.45 9.94 -6.79
N LEU A 20 -4.50 8.84 -6.05
CA LEU A 20 -3.58 7.72 -6.23
C LEU A 20 -3.57 7.20 -7.69
N LYS A 21 -4.71 7.23 -8.36
CA LYS A 21 -4.85 6.84 -9.78
C LYS A 21 -3.99 7.68 -10.72
N ASP A 22 -3.64 8.90 -10.32
CA ASP A 22 -2.90 9.85 -11.15
C ASP A 22 -1.39 9.87 -10.85
N VAL A 23 -0.93 9.07 -9.89
CA VAL A 23 0.48 9.03 -9.48
C VAL A 23 1.41 8.67 -10.66
N HIS A 24 0.95 7.84 -11.58
CA HIS A 24 1.73 7.47 -12.77
C HIS A 24 2.06 8.66 -13.69
N LYS A 25 1.33 9.77 -13.56
CA LYS A 25 1.57 11.00 -14.34
C LYS A 25 2.69 11.85 -13.76
N ILE A 26 3.12 11.58 -12.52
CA ILE A 26 4.20 12.30 -11.87
C ILE A 26 5.54 11.76 -12.38
N ASN A 27 6.45 12.66 -12.69
CA ASN A 27 7.82 12.29 -13.04
C ASN A 27 8.64 12.18 -11.76
N LEU A 28 8.74 10.96 -11.22
CA LEU A 28 9.52 10.65 -10.02
C LEU A 28 10.63 9.68 -10.36
N ASN A 29 11.79 9.88 -9.72
CA ASN A 29 12.83 8.87 -9.71
C ASN A 29 12.37 7.63 -8.93
N LYS A 30 12.91 6.47 -9.27
CA LYS A 30 12.64 5.24 -8.50
C LYS A 30 13.10 5.40 -7.06
N VAL A 31 12.35 4.79 -6.16
CA VAL A 31 12.56 4.86 -4.71
C VAL A 31 12.94 3.50 -4.13
N SER A 32 13.59 3.50 -2.98
CA SER A 32 14.02 2.28 -2.30
C SER A 32 12.92 1.69 -1.41
N ILE A 33 11.96 2.50 -1.00
CA ILE A 33 10.87 2.08 -0.11
C ILE A 33 9.58 2.76 -0.55
N VAL A 34 8.50 1.97 -0.58
CA VAL A 34 7.12 2.46 -0.73
C VAL A 34 6.35 2.10 0.54
N LEU A 35 5.73 3.09 1.16
CA LEU A 35 4.90 2.92 2.34
C LEU A 35 3.48 3.37 2.03
N SER A 36 2.50 2.56 2.39
CA SER A 36 1.08 2.90 2.22
C SER A 36 0.27 2.56 3.45
N ASP A 37 -0.50 3.54 3.92
CA ASP A 37 -1.46 3.38 5.01
C ASP A 37 -2.88 3.73 4.55
N ILE A 38 -3.13 3.59 3.26
CA ILE A 38 -4.40 3.94 2.63
C ILE A 38 -5.42 2.82 2.88
N ALA A 39 -6.66 3.21 3.17
CA ALA A 39 -7.79 2.31 3.27
C ALA A 39 -9.01 2.92 2.56
N PRO A 40 -9.91 2.08 2.03
CA PRO A 40 -11.17 2.58 1.47
C PRO A 40 -12.09 3.04 2.60
N ASN A 41 -13.11 3.82 2.25
CA ASN A 41 -14.19 4.12 3.17
C ASN A 41 -14.91 2.82 3.54
N ILE A 42 -15.11 2.59 4.84
CA ILE A 42 -15.73 1.37 5.35
C ILE A 42 -17.26 1.52 5.24
N SER A 43 -17.89 0.59 4.52
CA SER A 43 -19.35 0.55 4.34
C SER A 43 -20.06 -0.23 5.44
N GLY A 44 -19.33 -1.12 6.13
CA GLY A 44 -19.88 -2.10 7.06
C GLY A 44 -20.31 -3.41 6.39
N VAL A 45 -20.27 -3.48 5.06
CA VAL A 45 -20.56 -4.71 4.29
C VAL A 45 -19.23 -5.34 3.90
N SER A 46 -18.93 -6.49 4.46
CA SER A 46 -17.63 -7.16 4.35
C SER A 46 -17.20 -7.40 2.90
N LEU A 47 -18.10 -7.85 2.04
CA LEU A 47 -17.79 -8.09 0.63
C LEU A 47 -17.43 -6.80 -0.11
N ILE A 48 -18.18 -5.72 0.12
CA ILE A 48 -17.94 -4.42 -0.51
C ILE A 48 -16.60 -3.86 -0.06
N ASP A 49 -16.32 -3.92 1.24
CA ASP A 49 -15.08 -3.39 1.81
C ASP A 49 -13.87 -4.17 1.29
N SER A 50 -13.98 -5.49 1.17
CA SER A 50 -12.94 -6.34 0.61
C SER A 50 -12.64 -6.01 -0.86
N GLU A 51 -13.67 -5.84 -1.68
CA GLU A 51 -13.50 -5.49 -3.10
C GLU A 51 -12.91 -4.08 -3.28
N ASN A 52 -13.34 -3.11 -2.46
CA ASN A 52 -12.77 -1.77 -2.47
C ASN A 52 -11.30 -1.77 -2.06
N MET A 53 -10.94 -2.59 -1.08
CA MET A 53 -9.55 -2.76 -0.67
C MET A 53 -8.70 -3.37 -1.78
N LYS A 54 -9.20 -4.39 -2.46
CA LYS A 54 -8.50 -5.00 -3.61
C LYS A 54 -8.24 -3.98 -4.71
N SER A 55 -9.23 -3.12 -5.02
CA SER A 55 -9.09 -2.08 -6.03
C SER A 55 -7.97 -1.09 -5.70
N LEU A 56 -7.88 -0.68 -4.43
CA LEU A 56 -6.77 0.17 -3.97
C LEU A 56 -5.43 -0.55 -4.08
N LEU A 57 -5.37 -1.81 -3.66
CA LEU A 57 -4.14 -2.60 -3.72
C LEU A 57 -3.64 -2.79 -5.16
N GLU A 58 -4.54 -2.96 -6.13
CA GLU A 58 -4.17 -3.04 -7.55
C GLU A 58 -3.46 -1.76 -8.00
N ILE A 59 -3.96 -0.60 -7.61
CA ILE A 59 -3.33 0.68 -7.91
C ILE A 59 -1.96 0.78 -7.24
N GLU A 60 -1.86 0.42 -5.97
CA GLU A 60 -0.60 0.43 -5.23
C GLU A 60 0.45 -0.48 -5.86
N ILE A 61 0.05 -1.68 -6.28
CA ILE A 61 0.93 -2.63 -6.96
C ILE A 61 1.47 -2.03 -8.27
N SER A 62 0.63 -1.33 -9.03
CA SER A 62 1.10 -0.65 -10.24
C SER A 62 2.13 0.44 -9.94
N ILE A 63 1.98 1.14 -8.81
CA ILE A 63 2.96 2.13 -8.33
C ILE A 63 4.27 1.45 -7.93
N VAL A 64 4.19 0.34 -7.22
CA VAL A 64 5.35 -0.47 -6.85
C VAL A 64 6.11 -0.94 -8.10
N ASP A 65 5.40 -1.46 -9.09
CA ASP A 65 6.02 -1.92 -10.34
C ASP A 65 6.74 -0.79 -11.07
N LYS A 66 6.18 0.43 -11.04
CA LYS A 66 6.74 1.56 -11.75
C LYS A 66 7.89 2.25 -10.99
N PHE A 67 7.75 2.44 -9.69
CA PHE A 67 8.62 3.34 -8.92
C PHE A 67 9.55 2.65 -7.93
N LEU A 68 9.30 1.42 -7.53
CA LEU A 68 10.15 0.75 -6.56
C LEU A 68 11.38 0.14 -7.25
N LYS A 69 12.56 0.46 -6.70
CA LYS A 69 13.82 -0.13 -7.17
C LYS A 69 13.87 -1.63 -6.92
N ILE A 70 14.62 -2.34 -7.75
CA ILE A 70 15.04 -3.73 -7.47
C ILE A 70 15.77 -3.74 -6.13
N GLY A 71 15.47 -4.73 -5.28
CA GLY A 71 15.98 -4.80 -3.91
C GLY A 71 15.20 -3.95 -2.91
N GLY A 72 14.23 -3.15 -3.37
CA GLY A 72 13.43 -2.27 -2.52
C GLY A 72 12.42 -3.02 -1.65
N LYS A 73 11.78 -2.25 -0.76
CA LYS A 73 10.77 -2.76 0.18
C LYS A 73 9.45 -2.04 0.00
N TYR A 74 8.37 -2.78 0.20
CA TYR A 74 7.01 -2.26 0.16
C TYR A 74 6.26 -2.68 1.42
N LEU A 75 5.72 -1.70 2.16
CA LEU A 75 4.88 -1.93 3.33
C LEU A 75 3.52 -1.31 3.08
N CYS A 76 2.45 -2.08 3.22
CA CYS A 76 1.11 -1.55 3.07
C CYS A 76 0.13 -2.11 4.09
N LYS A 77 -0.86 -1.30 4.42
CA LYS A 77 -2.03 -1.71 5.18
C LYS A 77 -2.89 -2.63 4.32
N CYS A 78 -3.47 -3.66 4.93
CA CYS A 78 -4.37 -4.59 4.32
C CYS A 78 -5.43 -5.02 5.33
N PHE A 79 -6.56 -5.54 4.86
CA PHE A 79 -7.54 -6.20 5.71
C PHE A 79 -7.32 -7.71 5.66
N GLU A 80 -7.45 -8.37 6.82
CA GLU A 80 -7.43 -9.82 6.88
C GLU A 80 -8.58 -10.40 6.04
N GLY A 81 -8.34 -11.55 5.41
CA GLY A 81 -9.30 -12.22 4.54
C GLY A 81 -8.92 -12.16 3.06
N ASP A 82 -9.90 -11.99 2.18
CA ASP A 82 -9.71 -12.10 0.72
C ASP A 82 -8.73 -11.07 0.15
N SER A 83 -8.75 -9.85 0.65
CA SER A 83 -7.84 -8.81 0.19
C SER A 83 -6.37 -9.14 0.53
N MET A 84 -6.13 -9.74 1.68
CA MET A 84 -4.79 -10.20 2.07
C MET A 84 -4.32 -11.35 1.18
N ILE A 85 -5.19 -12.31 0.89
CA ILE A 85 -4.87 -13.43 0.00
C ILE A 85 -4.50 -12.91 -1.38
N PHE A 86 -5.31 -11.99 -1.91
CA PHE A 86 -5.03 -11.32 -3.18
C PHE A 86 -3.66 -10.65 -3.17
N LEU A 87 -3.38 -9.83 -2.14
CA LEU A 87 -2.12 -9.11 -2.02
C LEU A 87 -0.92 -10.04 -1.94
N LYS A 88 -0.98 -11.08 -1.12
CA LYS A 88 0.10 -12.05 -1.00
C LYS A 88 0.39 -12.75 -2.33
N ASN A 89 -0.64 -13.10 -3.08
CA ASN A 89 -0.47 -13.73 -4.39
C ASN A 89 0.20 -12.77 -5.39
N GLU A 90 -0.17 -11.50 -5.37
CA GLU A 90 0.44 -10.49 -6.24
C GLU A 90 1.89 -10.20 -5.86
N LEU A 91 2.21 -10.17 -4.58
CA LEU A 91 3.56 -9.88 -4.11
C LEU A 91 4.54 -11.06 -4.23
N LYS A 92 4.03 -12.27 -4.24
CA LYS A 92 4.80 -13.51 -4.30
C LYS A 92 5.78 -13.56 -5.48
N ASN A 93 5.40 -13.00 -6.63
CA ASN A 93 6.24 -12.97 -7.83
C ASN A 93 7.07 -11.67 -7.94
N ARG A 94 6.87 -10.73 -7.02
CA ARG A 94 7.52 -9.40 -7.03
C ARG A 94 8.60 -9.25 -5.96
N PHE A 95 8.51 -10.04 -4.89
CA PHE A 95 9.42 -9.93 -3.75
C PHE A 95 9.97 -11.30 -3.36
N ARG A 96 11.21 -11.34 -2.92
CA ARG A 96 11.85 -12.57 -2.45
C ARG A 96 11.28 -13.06 -1.13
N LYS A 97 10.82 -12.13 -0.29
CA LYS A 97 10.27 -12.44 1.03
C LYS A 97 9.04 -11.58 1.31
N ILE A 98 8.04 -12.18 1.94
CA ILE A 98 6.80 -11.51 2.35
C ILE A 98 6.57 -11.82 3.83
N LYS A 99 6.28 -10.78 4.62
CA LYS A 99 5.93 -10.91 6.04
C LYS A 99 4.60 -10.25 6.34
N ARG A 100 3.78 -10.88 7.18
CA ARG A 100 2.63 -10.26 7.79
C ARG A 100 3.06 -9.61 9.11
N ILE A 101 2.64 -8.38 9.33
CA ILE A 101 2.94 -7.62 10.54
C ILE A 101 1.65 -7.13 11.16
N LYS A 102 1.42 -7.45 12.42
CA LYS A 102 0.34 -6.91 13.24
C LYS A 102 0.98 -6.04 14.32
N PRO A 103 0.95 -4.70 14.21
CA PRO A 103 1.55 -3.82 15.22
C PRO A 103 0.91 -3.99 16.60
N ASP A 104 1.70 -3.86 17.67
CA ASP A 104 1.22 -3.94 19.05
C ASP A 104 0.16 -2.87 19.35
N ALA A 105 0.25 -1.72 18.70
CA ALA A 105 -0.71 -0.64 18.83
C ALA A 105 -2.06 -0.96 18.15
N SER A 106 -2.13 -1.97 17.28
CA SER A 106 -3.38 -2.39 16.65
C SER A 106 -4.27 -3.13 17.63
N ARG A 107 -5.58 -2.83 17.60
CA ARG A 107 -6.56 -3.57 18.39
C ARG A 107 -6.60 -5.03 17.90
N SER A 108 -6.65 -5.98 18.84
CA SER A 108 -6.74 -7.42 18.51
C SER A 108 -8.00 -7.77 17.70
N THR A 109 -9.07 -6.98 17.85
CA THR A 109 -10.32 -7.13 17.10
C THR A 109 -10.31 -6.46 15.73
N SER A 110 -9.31 -5.63 15.44
CA SER A 110 -9.20 -4.96 14.14
C SER A 110 -8.83 -5.96 13.06
N LYS A 111 -9.48 -5.84 11.90
CA LYS A 111 -9.12 -6.61 10.69
C LYS A 111 -7.88 -6.08 9.99
N GLU A 112 -7.39 -4.92 10.40
CA GLU A 112 -6.22 -4.30 9.80
C GLU A 112 -4.94 -5.03 10.18
N CYS A 113 -4.07 -5.19 9.21
CA CYS A 113 -2.71 -5.68 9.38
C CYS A 113 -1.83 -5.03 8.31
N TYR A 114 -0.54 -5.28 8.38
CA TYR A 114 0.42 -4.82 7.37
C TYR A 114 1.09 -6.00 6.70
N ILE A 115 1.36 -5.84 5.42
CA ILE A 115 2.15 -6.79 4.64
C ILE A 115 3.42 -6.08 4.20
N LEU A 116 4.56 -6.73 4.45
CA LEU A 116 5.88 -6.24 4.07
C LEU A 116 6.47 -7.14 2.98
N GLY A 117 6.68 -6.56 1.81
CA GLY A 117 7.47 -7.18 0.74
C GLY A 117 8.93 -6.73 0.88
N ILE A 118 9.83 -7.68 0.88
CA ILE A 118 11.27 -7.45 1.05
C ILE A 118 12.01 -7.96 -0.18
N ASP A 119 12.92 -7.14 -0.66
CA ASP A 119 13.82 -7.48 -1.78
C ASP A 119 13.04 -7.67 -3.08
N LYS A 120 12.65 -6.55 -3.69
CA LYS A 120 11.96 -6.55 -4.98
C LYS A 120 12.83 -7.18 -6.05
N ILE A 121 12.25 -8.10 -6.77
CA ILE A 121 12.88 -8.80 -7.89
C ILE A 121 12.91 -7.93 -9.12
#